data_7f7c6649e97768bfad0af46f2838f674
#
_entry.id   7f7c6649e97768bfad0af46f2838f674
#
_cell.length_a   1.000
_cell.length_b   1.000
_cell.length_c   1.000
_cell.angle_alpha   90.00
_cell.angle_beta   90.00
_cell.angle_gamma   90.00
#
_symmetry.space_group_name_H-M   'P 1'
#
loop_
_entity.id
_entity.type
_entity.pdbx_description
1 polymer ?
#
loop_
_entity_poly.entity_id
_entity_poly.type
_entity_poly.pdbx_seq_one_letter_code
_entity_poly.pdbx_strand_id
1 'polypeptide(L)'
;QGNNPDYPFPDSETLTRLLREARQSSPAPYVQAVADTLPSLMDFTPVAGRIVKTKRLKGPGAEEWTLSNGAKVYYKHNDYESGAFNLLAGSPGGRSLLPAEDLPSADALNTLFLQYGLYKYPARLLNAIMRGHNIDINIDLGERSESISCSSTRDDAEIAFQFFHLTIVHPRFSRPDFDKYVRANKIQRTYAKPTTDD
;
A
#
# COMPACT_ATOMS: atom_id res chain seq x y z
N GLN A 1 23.19 15.57 -10.74
CA GLN A 1 23.77 16.59 -9.84
C GLN A 1 23.08 17.90 -10.18
N GLY A 2 22.18 18.34 -9.29
CA GLY A 2 21.48 19.60 -9.46
C GLY A 2 22.34 20.75 -8.93
N ASN A 3 22.62 21.70 -9.77
CA ASN A 3 23.25 22.96 -9.38
C ASN A 3 22.12 23.87 -8.87
N ASN A 4 21.80 23.77 -7.56
CA ASN A 4 20.83 24.68 -6.96
C ASN A 4 21.56 25.90 -6.41
N PRO A 5 21.32 27.13 -6.93
CA PRO A 5 21.99 28.34 -6.49
C PRO A 5 21.74 28.65 -5.01
N ASP A 6 20.64 28.21 -4.43
CA ASP A 6 20.32 28.40 -3.01
C ASP A 6 21.13 27.46 -2.07
N TYR A 7 21.75 26.42 -2.65
CA TYR A 7 22.58 25.45 -1.94
C TYR A 7 23.84 25.17 -2.76
N PRO A 8 24.80 26.09 -2.77
CA PRO A 8 26.04 25.91 -3.52
C PRO A 8 26.80 24.68 -2.99
N PHE A 9 27.39 23.94 -3.91
CA PHE A 9 28.21 22.80 -3.54
C PHE A 9 29.40 23.26 -2.72
N PRO A 10 29.72 22.63 -1.57
CA PRO A 10 30.86 23.01 -0.76
C PRO A 10 32.16 22.91 -1.57
N ASP A 11 33.08 23.85 -1.35
CA ASP A 11 34.40 23.78 -1.97
C ASP A 11 35.23 22.61 -1.41
N SER A 12 36.33 22.33 -2.07
CA SER A 12 37.22 21.21 -1.76
C SER A 12 37.80 21.25 -0.34
N GLU A 13 38.04 22.46 0.18
CA GLU A 13 38.58 22.66 1.49
C GLU A 13 37.54 22.40 2.58
N THR A 14 36.31 22.88 2.37
CA THR A 14 35.15 22.60 3.23
C THR A 14 34.84 21.11 3.25
N LEU A 15 34.83 20.43 2.10
CA LEU A 15 34.62 18.98 2.03
C LEU A 15 35.69 18.20 2.79
N THR A 16 36.95 18.58 2.63
CA THR A 16 38.07 17.94 3.32
C THR A 16 37.97 18.11 4.84
N ARG A 17 37.60 19.32 5.28
CA ARG A 17 37.36 19.61 6.71
C ARG A 17 36.22 18.76 7.24
N LEU A 18 35.05 18.72 6.58
CA LEU A 18 33.89 17.96 7.00
C LEU A 18 34.18 16.46 7.05
N LEU A 19 34.92 15.93 6.09
CA LEU A 19 35.35 14.53 6.10
C LEU A 19 36.29 14.22 7.28
N ARG A 20 37.19 15.12 7.63
CA ARG A 20 38.06 14.95 8.77
C ARG A 20 37.30 14.98 10.08
N GLU A 21 36.38 15.96 10.24
CA GLU A 21 35.49 16.05 11.40
C GLU A 21 34.62 14.79 11.52
N ALA A 22 34.04 14.31 10.44
CA ALA A 22 33.22 13.09 10.42
C ALA A 22 34.04 11.83 10.83
N ARG A 23 35.30 11.73 10.39
CA ARG A 23 36.19 10.61 10.79
C ARG A 23 36.60 10.68 12.26
N GLN A 24 36.70 11.88 12.81
CA GLN A 24 37.06 12.10 14.23
C GLN A 24 35.83 12.02 15.15
N SER A 25 34.65 12.24 14.61
CA SER A 25 33.42 12.05 15.35
C SER A 25 33.21 10.57 15.64
N SER A 26 32.86 10.24 16.87
CA SER A 26 32.33 8.92 17.21
C SER A 26 30.82 9.06 17.35
N PRO A 27 30.06 8.97 16.23
CA PRO A 27 28.63 9.10 16.32
C PRO A 27 28.08 7.98 17.20
N ALA A 28 27.14 8.32 18.08
CA ALA A 28 26.40 7.30 18.79
C ALA A 28 25.77 6.33 17.78
N PRO A 29 25.75 5.04 18.06
CA PRO A 29 25.07 4.09 17.19
C PRO A 29 23.67 4.59 16.88
N TYR A 30 23.26 4.51 15.62
CA TYR A 30 21.91 4.86 15.24
C TYR A 30 20.96 3.92 15.99
N VAL A 31 20.41 4.40 17.07
CA VAL A 31 19.32 3.73 17.76
C VAL A 31 18.07 4.09 16.97
N GLN A 32 17.61 3.17 16.14
CA GLN A 32 16.28 3.29 15.57
C GLN A 32 15.32 3.29 16.77
N ALA A 33 14.67 4.41 17.03
CA ALA A 33 13.58 4.47 17.99
C ALA A 33 12.37 3.71 17.41
N VAL A 34 12.55 2.42 17.28
CA VAL A 34 11.44 1.48 17.15
C VAL A 34 11.03 1.24 18.59
N ALA A 35 9.81 1.57 18.96
CA ALA A 35 9.25 1.15 20.23
C ALA A 35 9.62 -0.33 20.41
N ASP A 36 10.10 -0.71 21.58
CA ASP A 36 10.51 -2.11 21.87
C ASP A 36 9.38 -3.11 21.59
N THR A 37 8.17 -2.61 21.43
CA THR A 37 6.99 -3.33 20.96
C THR A 37 6.32 -2.52 19.84
N LEU A 38 6.29 -3.08 18.62
CA LEU A 38 5.49 -2.54 17.55
C LEU A 38 4.00 -2.66 17.93
N PRO A 39 3.18 -1.62 17.65
CA PRO A 39 1.75 -1.70 17.92
C PRO A 39 1.10 -2.77 17.04
N SER A 40 0.01 -3.37 17.53
CA SER A 40 -0.85 -4.21 16.70
C SER A 40 -1.38 -3.41 15.50
N LEU A 41 -1.47 -4.05 14.33
CA LEU A 41 -1.98 -3.40 13.13
C LEU A 41 -3.43 -2.89 13.35
N MET A 42 -4.24 -3.66 14.07
CA MET A 42 -5.62 -3.31 14.41
C MET A 42 -5.82 -3.35 15.92
N ASP A 43 -6.35 -2.28 16.51
CA ASP A 43 -6.58 -2.13 17.96
C ASP A 43 -8.05 -2.18 18.34
N PHE A 44 -8.88 -2.67 17.44
CA PHE A 44 -10.31 -2.91 17.67
C PHE A 44 -10.72 -4.25 17.05
N THR A 45 -11.82 -4.80 17.52
CA THR A 45 -12.42 -6.01 16.94
C THR A 45 -13.56 -5.60 16.02
N PRO A 46 -13.53 -5.96 14.72
CA PRO A 46 -14.62 -5.66 13.82
C PRO A 46 -15.86 -6.45 14.20
N VAL A 47 -17.03 -5.91 13.90
CA VAL A 47 -18.28 -6.63 14.09
C VAL A 47 -18.31 -7.80 13.11
N ALA A 48 -18.42 -9.02 13.67
CA ALA A 48 -18.42 -10.23 12.86
C ALA A 48 -19.66 -10.31 11.96
N GLY A 49 -19.42 -10.53 10.67
CA GLY A 49 -20.47 -10.92 9.74
C GLY A 49 -20.91 -12.38 9.93
N ARG A 50 -22.00 -12.76 9.28
CA ARG A 50 -22.51 -14.14 9.29
C ARG A 50 -22.71 -14.64 7.87
N ILE A 51 -22.44 -15.91 7.64
CA ILE A 51 -22.83 -16.60 6.41
C ILE A 51 -24.33 -16.90 6.54
N VAL A 52 -25.14 -16.31 5.68
CA VAL A 52 -26.60 -16.49 5.67
C VAL A 52 -27.07 -17.52 4.63
N LYS A 53 -26.21 -17.82 3.65
CA LYS A 53 -26.50 -18.83 2.63
C LYS A 53 -25.21 -19.45 2.13
N THR A 54 -25.21 -20.76 1.92
CA THR A 54 -24.12 -21.51 1.27
C THR A 54 -24.67 -22.29 0.07
N LYS A 55 -23.94 -22.26 -1.02
CA LYS A 55 -24.26 -23.02 -2.25
C LYS A 55 -22.99 -23.68 -2.77
N ARG A 56 -23.04 -24.98 -3.05
CA ARG A 56 -21.93 -25.70 -3.68
C ARG A 56 -21.99 -25.56 -5.19
N LEU A 57 -20.89 -25.14 -5.79
CA LEU A 57 -20.72 -24.99 -7.23
C LEU A 57 -20.00 -26.23 -7.77
N LYS A 58 -20.77 -27.15 -8.41
CA LYS A 58 -20.23 -28.46 -8.86
C LYS A 58 -19.15 -28.35 -9.93
N GLY A 59 -19.29 -27.43 -10.89
CA GLY A 59 -18.34 -27.27 -12.01
C GLY A 59 -16.94 -26.88 -11.53
N PRO A 60 -16.76 -25.74 -10.85
CA PRO A 60 -15.45 -25.30 -10.36
C PRO A 60 -14.99 -26.01 -9.07
N GLY A 61 -15.85 -26.83 -8.43
CA GLY A 61 -15.54 -27.43 -7.14
C GLY A 61 -15.36 -26.40 -6.01
N ALA A 62 -16.15 -25.33 -6.04
CA ALA A 62 -16.10 -24.21 -5.11
C ALA A 62 -17.37 -24.08 -4.29
N GLU A 63 -17.33 -23.29 -3.25
CA GLU A 63 -18.48 -22.88 -2.46
C GLU A 63 -18.77 -21.39 -2.67
N GLU A 64 -20.03 -21.04 -2.81
CA GLU A 64 -20.53 -19.67 -2.79
C GLU A 64 -21.19 -19.43 -1.43
N TRP A 65 -20.69 -18.45 -0.70
CA TRP A 65 -21.29 -17.99 0.55
C TRP A 65 -21.92 -16.61 0.33
N THR A 66 -23.10 -16.40 0.84
CA THR A 66 -23.70 -15.07 0.95
C THR A 66 -23.55 -14.60 2.38
N LEU A 67 -22.94 -13.43 2.57
CA LEU A 67 -22.75 -12.85 3.89
C LEU A 67 -23.95 -11.99 4.29
N SER A 68 -24.08 -11.69 5.59
CA SER A 68 -25.20 -10.91 6.14
C SER A 68 -25.27 -9.48 5.62
N ASN A 69 -24.19 -8.94 5.07
CA ASN A 69 -24.13 -7.64 4.39
C ASN A 69 -24.42 -7.72 2.87
N GLY A 70 -24.80 -8.90 2.37
CA GLY A 70 -25.08 -9.13 0.95
C GLY A 70 -23.87 -9.48 0.08
N ALA A 71 -22.65 -9.38 0.60
CA ALA A 71 -21.47 -9.75 -0.15
C ALA A 71 -21.45 -11.25 -0.46
N LYS A 72 -20.90 -11.60 -1.62
CA LYS A 72 -20.70 -13.00 -2.03
C LYS A 72 -19.23 -13.35 -1.94
N VAL A 73 -18.94 -14.50 -1.35
CA VAL A 73 -17.62 -15.08 -1.26
C VAL A 73 -17.60 -16.38 -2.02
N TYR A 74 -16.64 -16.54 -2.91
CA TYR A 74 -16.39 -17.78 -3.64
C TYR A 74 -15.13 -18.40 -3.07
N TYR A 75 -15.29 -19.50 -2.35
CA TYR A 75 -14.20 -20.21 -1.72
C TYR A 75 -13.86 -21.47 -2.49
N LYS A 76 -12.58 -21.68 -2.77
CA LYS A 76 -12.07 -22.92 -3.36
C LYS A 76 -10.77 -23.31 -2.68
N HIS A 77 -10.74 -24.53 -2.15
CA HIS A 77 -9.49 -25.14 -1.70
C HIS A 77 -8.74 -25.73 -2.91
N ASN A 78 -7.42 -25.55 -2.91
CA ASN A 78 -6.52 -26.23 -3.84
C ASN A 78 -5.20 -26.57 -3.15
N ASP A 79 -4.45 -27.49 -3.73
CA ASP A 79 -3.17 -27.99 -3.21
C ASP A 79 -1.97 -27.57 -4.07
N TYR A 80 -2.14 -26.53 -4.93
CA TYR A 80 -1.08 -26.10 -5.83
C TYR A 80 0.09 -25.46 -5.07
N GLU A 81 -0.20 -24.73 -4.00
CA GLU A 81 0.77 -24.08 -3.17
C GLU A 81 0.43 -24.30 -1.69
N SER A 82 1.28 -25.09 -1.03
CA SER A 82 1.05 -25.45 0.36
C SER A 82 1.23 -24.25 1.27
N GLY A 83 0.24 -23.99 2.13
CA GLY A 83 0.31 -22.94 3.13
C GLY A 83 0.11 -21.52 2.62
N ALA A 84 -0.19 -21.32 1.34
CA ALA A 84 -0.53 -20.02 0.78
C ALA A 84 -2.04 -19.86 0.58
N PHE A 85 -2.51 -18.62 0.54
CA PHE A 85 -3.84 -18.27 0.08
C PHE A 85 -3.84 -16.98 -0.73
N ASN A 86 -4.80 -16.87 -1.63
CA ASN A 86 -5.05 -15.68 -2.42
C ASN A 86 -6.48 -15.20 -2.19
N LEU A 87 -6.65 -13.93 -1.93
CA LEU A 87 -7.92 -13.26 -1.75
C LEU A 87 -8.06 -12.19 -2.84
N LEU A 88 -9.19 -12.20 -3.55
CA LEU A 88 -9.55 -11.17 -4.49
C LEU A 88 -10.95 -10.68 -4.16
N ALA A 89 -11.09 -9.42 -3.81
CA ALA A 89 -12.38 -8.75 -3.73
C ALA A 89 -12.52 -7.79 -4.90
N GLY A 90 -13.72 -7.69 -5.44
CA GLY A 90 -14.00 -6.77 -6.52
C GLY A 90 -15.47 -6.41 -6.58
N SER A 91 -15.75 -5.23 -7.14
CA SER A 91 -17.09 -4.79 -7.46
C SER A 91 -17.15 -4.16 -8.85
N PRO A 92 -18.33 -4.18 -9.50
CA PRO A 92 -18.55 -3.42 -10.72
C PRO A 92 -18.53 -1.91 -10.40
N GLY A 93 -17.95 -1.12 -11.29
CA GLY A 93 -17.89 0.34 -11.12
C GLY A 93 -16.65 0.90 -11.79
N GLY A 94 -15.63 1.15 -11.01
CA GLY A 94 -14.37 1.68 -11.49
C GLY A 94 -14.46 3.11 -12.01
N ARG A 95 -13.51 3.47 -12.87
CA ARG A 95 -13.37 4.82 -13.44
C ARG A 95 -14.59 5.28 -14.23
N SER A 96 -15.37 4.33 -14.81
CA SER A 96 -16.57 4.65 -15.59
C SER A 96 -17.68 5.33 -14.78
N LEU A 97 -17.63 5.26 -13.45
CA LEU A 97 -18.57 5.93 -12.55
C LEU A 97 -18.08 7.30 -12.06
N LEU A 98 -16.85 7.68 -12.38
CA LEU A 98 -16.27 8.95 -11.94
C LEU A 98 -16.58 10.07 -12.94
N PRO A 99 -16.81 11.31 -12.47
CA PRO A 99 -16.85 12.46 -13.34
C PRO A 99 -15.48 12.72 -13.99
N ALA A 100 -15.48 13.33 -15.16
CA ALA A 100 -14.25 13.52 -15.96
C ALA A 100 -13.16 14.31 -15.22
N GLU A 101 -13.56 15.26 -14.37
CA GLU A 101 -12.64 16.05 -13.54
C GLU A 101 -11.88 15.23 -12.49
N ASP A 102 -12.44 14.08 -12.07
CA ASP A 102 -11.82 13.20 -11.05
C ASP A 102 -10.90 12.12 -11.63
N LEU A 103 -10.94 11.89 -12.96
CA LEU A 103 -10.12 10.87 -13.61
C LEU A 103 -8.60 11.02 -13.35
N PRO A 104 -8.01 12.24 -13.37
CA PRO A 104 -6.60 12.40 -13.02
C PRO A 104 -6.28 12.01 -11.57
N SER A 105 -7.22 12.18 -10.65
CA SER A 105 -7.08 11.75 -9.26
C SER A 105 -7.18 10.23 -9.13
N ALA A 106 -8.06 9.62 -9.91
CA ALA A 106 -8.21 8.18 -10.01
C ALA A 106 -6.92 7.49 -10.49
N ASP A 107 -6.23 8.07 -11.48
CA ASP A 107 -4.94 7.57 -11.96
C ASP A 107 -3.86 7.56 -10.88
N ALA A 108 -3.92 8.54 -9.96
CA ALA A 108 -2.97 8.62 -8.86
C ALA A 108 -3.27 7.63 -7.73
N LEU A 109 -4.50 7.13 -7.62
CA LEU A 109 -4.94 6.29 -6.50
C LEU A 109 -4.11 5.02 -6.37
N ASN A 110 -3.95 4.25 -7.45
CA ASN A 110 -3.20 3.00 -7.46
C ASN A 110 -1.73 3.20 -7.01
N THR A 111 -1.16 4.37 -7.30
CA THR A 111 0.22 4.70 -6.91
C THR A 111 0.32 5.19 -5.47
N LEU A 112 -0.65 5.97 -5.02
CA LEU A 112 -0.54 6.71 -3.76
C LEU A 112 -1.07 5.94 -2.55
N PHE A 113 -1.95 4.97 -2.78
CA PHE A 113 -2.68 4.33 -1.69
C PHE A 113 -1.75 3.80 -0.58
N LEU A 114 -0.77 2.97 -0.93
CA LEU A 114 0.17 2.42 0.05
C LEU A 114 1.24 3.42 0.51
N GLN A 115 1.48 4.50 -0.25
CA GLN A 115 2.44 5.53 0.12
C GLN A 115 1.96 6.42 1.28
N TYR A 116 0.66 6.48 1.50
CA TYR A 116 0.10 7.23 2.64
C TYR A 116 0.17 6.47 3.96
N GLY A 117 0.40 5.16 3.90
CA GLY A 117 0.22 4.27 5.03
C GLY A 117 -1.22 3.77 5.12
N LEU A 118 -1.64 3.30 6.29
CA LEU A 118 -2.95 2.69 6.50
C LEU A 118 -3.45 2.99 7.90
N TYR A 119 -4.75 3.20 8.04
CA TYR A 119 -5.39 3.48 9.31
C TYR A 119 -4.72 4.68 10.01
N LYS A 120 -4.23 4.53 11.24
CA LYS A 120 -3.50 5.56 11.97
C LYS A 120 -1.99 5.57 11.70
N TYR A 121 -1.48 4.59 10.93
CA TYR A 121 -0.06 4.38 10.73
C TYR A 121 0.45 5.04 9.45
N PRO A 122 1.39 6.01 9.53
CA PRO A 122 2.13 6.47 8.36
C PRO A 122 2.90 5.31 7.71
N ALA A 123 3.19 5.42 6.41
CA ALA A 123 3.84 4.35 5.64
C ALA A 123 5.10 3.77 6.30
N ARG A 124 5.95 4.62 6.91
CA ARG A 124 7.17 4.17 7.60
C ARG A 124 6.87 3.22 8.75
N LEU A 125 5.87 3.56 9.59
CA LEU A 125 5.49 2.74 10.73
C LEU A 125 4.74 1.49 10.28
N LEU A 126 3.86 1.63 9.28
CA LEU A 126 3.17 0.49 8.65
C LEU A 126 4.19 -0.53 8.14
N ASN A 127 5.21 -0.09 7.38
CA ASN A 127 6.27 -0.95 6.89
C ASN A 127 7.07 -1.62 8.01
N ALA A 128 7.23 -0.96 9.16
CA ALA A 128 7.87 -1.56 10.32
C ALA A 128 7.00 -2.66 10.95
N ILE A 129 5.68 -2.44 11.06
CA ILE A 129 4.71 -3.41 11.58
C ILE A 129 4.65 -4.64 10.64
N MET A 130 4.65 -4.40 9.34
CA MET A 130 4.53 -5.46 8.33
C MET A 130 5.84 -6.25 8.10
N ARG A 131 6.96 -5.79 8.68
CA ARG A 131 8.26 -6.44 8.50
C ARG A 131 8.26 -7.85 9.12
N GLY A 132 8.65 -8.83 8.32
CA GLY A 132 8.67 -10.23 8.73
C GLY A 132 7.39 -11.01 8.39
N HIS A 133 6.35 -10.32 7.93
CA HIS A 133 5.13 -10.95 7.41
C HIS A 133 5.19 -11.07 5.88
N ASN A 134 4.69 -12.18 5.38
CA ASN A 134 4.59 -12.44 3.94
C ASN A 134 3.19 -12.04 3.46
N ILE A 135 3.01 -10.77 3.18
CA ILE A 135 1.72 -10.21 2.74
C ILE A 135 2.00 -9.31 1.53
N ASP A 136 1.34 -9.62 0.43
CA ASP A 136 1.28 -8.76 -0.75
C ASP A 136 -0.17 -8.30 -0.94
N ILE A 137 -0.38 -7.00 -0.97
CA ILE A 137 -1.70 -6.40 -1.17
C ILE A 137 -1.62 -5.35 -2.26
N ASN A 138 -2.58 -5.40 -3.16
CA ASN A 138 -2.68 -4.44 -4.26
C ASN A 138 -4.14 -3.99 -4.41
N ILE A 139 -4.32 -2.72 -4.76
CA ILE A 139 -5.60 -2.17 -5.17
C ILE A 139 -5.53 -1.79 -6.64
N ASP A 140 -6.64 -1.96 -7.33
CA ASP A 140 -6.77 -1.57 -8.73
C ASP A 140 -8.12 -0.89 -8.96
N LEU A 141 -8.07 0.32 -9.50
CA LEU A 141 -9.22 1.05 -10.00
C LEU A 141 -9.18 0.99 -11.53
N GLY A 142 -9.78 -0.07 -12.06
CA GLY A 142 -9.89 -0.28 -13.50
C GLY A 142 -11.01 0.53 -14.15
N GLU A 143 -11.23 0.34 -15.44
CA GLU A 143 -12.26 1.09 -16.19
C GLU A 143 -13.69 0.83 -15.68
N ARG A 144 -14.04 -0.44 -15.46
CA ARG A 144 -15.41 -0.87 -15.12
C ARG A 144 -15.51 -1.71 -13.87
N SER A 145 -14.44 -1.78 -13.11
CA SER A 145 -14.37 -2.54 -11.87
C SER A 145 -13.31 -1.96 -10.96
N GLU A 146 -13.48 -2.13 -9.69
CA GLU A 146 -12.47 -1.95 -8.67
C GLU A 146 -12.15 -3.27 -8.01
N SER A 147 -10.90 -3.45 -7.62
CA SER A 147 -10.48 -4.68 -6.96
C SER A 147 -9.39 -4.45 -5.92
N ILE A 148 -9.35 -5.37 -4.97
CA ILE A 148 -8.29 -5.49 -3.98
C ILE A 148 -7.85 -6.95 -4.00
N SER A 149 -6.59 -7.20 -4.25
CA SER A 149 -5.98 -8.53 -4.14
C SER A 149 -5.07 -8.59 -2.92
N CYS A 150 -5.05 -9.75 -2.28
CA CYS A 150 -4.14 -10.03 -1.17
C CYS A 150 -3.62 -11.47 -1.30
N SER A 151 -2.31 -11.63 -1.31
CA SER A 151 -1.64 -12.91 -1.25
C SER A 151 -0.87 -13.02 0.06
N SER A 152 -0.98 -14.16 0.74
CA SER A 152 -0.30 -14.36 2.01
C SER A 152 -0.15 -15.85 2.35
N THR A 153 0.47 -16.11 3.49
CA THR A 153 0.62 -17.45 4.04
C THR A 153 -0.42 -17.73 5.11
N ARG A 154 -0.62 -19.02 5.42
CA ARG A 154 -1.49 -19.45 6.50
C ARG A 154 -1.10 -18.86 7.86
N ASP A 155 0.21 -18.75 8.10
CA ASP A 155 0.74 -18.25 9.37
C ASP A 155 0.50 -16.75 9.53
N ASP A 156 0.46 -16.01 8.43
CA ASP A 156 0.20 -14.58 8.39
C ASP A 156 -1.29 -14.24 8.11
N ALA A 157 -2.18 -15.24 8.06
CA ALA A 157 -3.57 -15.05 7.65
C ALA A 157 -4.29 -13.98 8.48
N GLU A 158 -4.13 -13.99 9.79
CA GLU A 158 -4.80 -13.03 10.67
C GLU A 158 -4.41 -11.58 10.33
N ILE A 159 -3.10 -11.29 10.28
CA ILE A 159 -2.62 -9.94 9.97
C ILE A 159 -2.93 -9.54 8.52
N ALA A 160 -2.94 -10.49 7.57
CA ALA A 160 -3.34 -10.26 6.20
C ALA A 160 -4.82 -9.85 6.10
N PHE A 161 -5.72 -10.52 6.81
CA PHE A 161 -7.14 -10.13 6.87
C PHE A 161 -7.35 -8.80 7.60
N GLN A 162 -6.58 -8.50 8.64
CA GLN A 162 -6.61 -7.18 9.30
C GLN A 162 -6.20 -6.09 8.31
N PHE A 163 -5.12 -6.30 7.57
CA PHE A 163 -4.64 -5.35 6.57
C PHE A 163 -5.69 -5.14 5.47
N PHE A 164 -6.24 -6.23 4.94
CA PHE A 164 -7.29 -6.19 3.92
C PHE A 164 -8.54 -5.45 4.42
N HIS A 165 -8.99 -5.71 5.63
CA HIS A 165 -10.12 -5.02 6.26
C HIS A 165 -9.87 -3.52 6.39
N LEU A 166 -8.71 -3.14 6.94
CA LEU A 166 -8.34 -1.74 7.11
C LEU A 166 -8.21 -1.00 5.77
N THR A 167 -7.76 -1.69 4.73
CA THR A 167 -7.69 -1.13 3.36
C THR A 167 -9.05 -0.66 2.87
N ILE A 168 -10.11 -1.38 3.20
CA ILE A 168 -11.48 -1.04 2.78
C ILE A 168 -12.11 0.02 3.69
N VAL A 169 -11.98 -0.15 5.02
CA VAL A 169 -12.78 0.64 5.96
C VAL A 169 -12.04 1.83 6.56
N HIS A 170 -10.72 1.83 6.53
CA HIS A 170 -9.88 2.87 7.11
C HIS A 170 -8.71 3.28 6.19
N PRO A 171 -8.98 3.63 4.92
CA PRO A 171 -7.92 4.16 4.06
C PRO A 171 -7.35 5.44 4.68
N ARG A 172 -6.03 5.63 4.53
CA ARG A 172 -5.36 6.81 5.05
C ARG A 172 -5.09 7.80 3.91
N PHE A 173 -5.37 9.08 4.17
CA PHE A 173 -4.95 10.18 3.30
C PHE A 173 -3.89 11.02 4.02
N SER A 174 -2.86 11.44 3.27
CA SER A 174 -1.79 12.31 3.75
C SER A 174 -1.55 13.46 2.77
N ARG A 175 -1.99 14.66 3.14
CA ARG A 175 -1.77 15.87 2.32
C ARG A 175 -0.29 16.15 2.06
N PRO A 176 0.64 16.05 3.05
CA PRO A 176 2.06 16.23 2.79
C PRO A 176 2.65 15.24 1.79
N ASP A 177 2.20 13.98 1.80
CA ASP A 177 2.68 12.96 0.86
C ASP A 177 2.09 13.18 -0.53
N PHE A 178 0.85 13.61 -0.62
CA PHE A 178 0.26 14.06 -1.89
C PHE A 178 1.04 15.23 -2.51
N ASP A 179 1.38 16.24 -1.71
CA ASP A 179 2.16 17.40 -2.19
C ASP A 179 3.57 16.99 -2.66
N LYS A 180 4.18 15.98 -2.05
CA LYS A 180 5.46 15.40 -2.54
C LYS A 180 5.27 14.71 -3.88
N TYR A 181 4.22 13.91 -4.03
CA TYR A 181 3.88 13.23 -5.28
C TYR A 181 3.67 14.24 -6.41
N VAL A 182 2.86 15.29 -6.17
CA VAL A 182 2.62 16.34 -7.18
C VAL A 182 3.93 17.02 -7.59
N ARG A 183 4.80 17.35 -6.62
CA ARG A 183 6.12 17.95 -6.94
C ARG A 183 7.00 17.02 -7.77
N ALA A 184 7.07 15.74 -7.38
CA ALA A 184 7.86 14.74 -8.11
C ALA A 184 7.37 14.58 -9.56
N ASN A 185 6.06 14.50 -9.78
CA ASN A 185 5.47 14.39 -11.10
C ASN A 185 5.69 15.65 -11.95
N LYS A 186 5.61 16.84 -11.36
CA LYS A 186 5.95 18.09 -12.08
C LYS A 186 7.39 18.08 -12.56
N ILE A 187 8.33 17.68 -11.71
CA ILE A 187 9.76 17.56 -12.07
C ILE A 187 9.92 16.55 -13.20
N GLN A 188 9.34 15.36 -13.06
CA GLN A 188 9.43 14.31 -14.07
C GLN A 188 8.90 14.78 -15.44
N ARG A 189 7.74 15.44 -15.48
CA ARG A 189 7.16 15.99 -16.71
C ARG A 189 8.02 17.09 -17.33
N THR A 190 8.70 17.91 -16.51
CA THR A 190 9.59 18.96 -17.01
C THR A 190 10.83 18.39 -17.68
N TYR A 191 11.32 17.24 -17.22
CA TYR A 191 12.52 16.58 -17.75
C TYR A 191 12.22 15.40 -18.69
N ALA A 192 10.97 14.97 -18.80
CA ALA A 192 10.57 13.98 -19.79
C ALA A 192 10.78 14.56 -21.18
N LYS A 193 11.72 14.00 -21.94
CA LYS A 193 11.83 14.31 -23.37
C LYS A 193 10.55 13.87 -24.07
N PRO A 194 9.97 14.67 -24.98
CA PRO A 194 8.87 14.19 -25.79
C PRO A 194 9.33 12.92 -26.52
N THR A 195 8.66 11.83 -26.29
CA THR A 195 8.83 10.62 -27.11
C THR A 195 8.22 10.92 -28.47
N THR A 196 8.98 10.68 -29.53
CA THR A 196 8.64 10.96 -30.94
C THR A 196 7.68 9.89 -31.50
N ASP A 197 6.70 9.46 -30.72
CA ASP A 197 5.67 8.51 -31.15
C ASP A 197 4.28 9.10 -30.84
N ASP A 198 3.96 10.20 -31.55
CA ASP A 198 2.62 10.71 -31.81
C ASP A 198 2.46 11.01 -33.30
#